data_d68413a53539bc1e34eb30109fa7bbd8
#
_entry.id   d68413a53539bc1e34eb30109fa7bbd8
#
_cell.length_a   1.000
_cell.length_b   1.000
_cell.length_c   1.000
_cell.angle_alpha   90.00
_cell.angle_beta   90.00
_cell.angle_gamma   90.00
#
_symmetry.space_group_name_H-M   'P 1'
#
loop_
_entity.id
_entity.type
_entity.pdbx_description
1 polymer ?
#
loop_
_entity_poly.entity_id
_entity_poly.type
_entity_poly.pdbx_seq_one_letter_code
_entity_poly.pdbx_strand_id
1 'polypeptide(L)'
;MNILQINASIRAADANSTRVARQVVERLQAANPAATLDVLDLGANPPAVLDGAALGALFTPGDQRSAEQAARVASDDALISQVQAADVLVLGVPMYNFTIPVQLKSWFDAIARNGVTFRYTANGPEGLLKGKTAYVALARGGRYRDTALDSQVPLIRTFLGFLGITDVHFIYAEGLNMGPEATAQGFAEAEAEIARLFS
;
A
#
# COMPACT_ATOMS: atom_id res chain seq x y z
N MET A 1 16.17 9.49 4.20
CA MET A 1 14.75 9.16 3.91
C MET A 1 14.71 7.80 3.22
N ASN A 2 13.95 6.87 3.79
CA ASN A 2 13.78 5.52 3.25
C ASN A 2 12.40 5.43 2.61
N ILE A 3 12.35 5.12 1.31
CA ILE A 3 11.13 4.99 0.53
C ILE A 3 10.85 3.49 0.35
N LEU A 4 9.62 3.06 0.66
CA LEU A 4 9.12 1.74 0.31
C LEU A 4 8.04 1.90 -0.77
N GLN A 5 8.34 1.46 -2.00
CA GLN A 5 7.37 1.38 -3.08
C GLN A 5 6.69 0.00 -3.07
N ILE A 6 5.35 -0.01 -2.99
CA ILE A 6 4.53 -1.23 -2.96
C ILE A 6 3.71 -1.29 -4.25
N ASN A 7 4.00 -2.25 -5.13
CA ASN A 7 3.27 -2.46 -6.38
C ASN A 7 2.25 -3.57 -6.21
N ALA A 8 0.95 -3.23 -6.28
CA ALA A 8 -0.13 -4.19 -6.02
C ALA A 8 -0.71 -4.82 -7.30
N SER A 9 -0.23 -4.43 -8.48
CA SER A 9 -0.78 -4.92 -9.74
C SER A 9 -0.23 -6.30 -10.13
N ILE A 10 -1.10 -7.20 -10.58
CA ILE A 10 -0.71 -8.47 -11.19
C ILE A 10 -0.04 -8.31 -12.57
N ARG A 11 -0.01 -7.09 -13.15
CA ARG A 11 0.64 -6.77 -14.42
C ARG A 11 2.11 -6.33 -14.26
N ALA A 12 2.66 -6.47 -13.07
CA ALA A 12 4.06 -6.15 -12.73
C ALA A 12 4.51 -4.73 -13.18
N ALA A 13 5.70 -4.62 -13.77
CA ALA A 13 6.34 -3.34 -14.10
C ALA A 13 5.57 -2.48 -15.12
N ASP A 14 4.78 -3.09 -16.00
CA ASP A 14 4.00 -2.42 -17.05
C ASP A 14 2.62 -1.93 -16.58
N ALA A 15 2.33 -2.07 -15.30
CA ALA A 15 1.06 -1.63 -14.76
C ALA A 15 0.96 -0.10 -14.66
N ASN A 16 -0.21 0.43 -15.01
CA ASN A 16 -0.49 1.86 -14.94
C ASN A 16 -0.29 2.43 -13.53
N SER A 17 -0.71 1.71 -12.50
CA SER A 17 -0.50 2.11 -11.11
C SER A 17 0.98 2.13 -10.70
N THR A 18 1.78 1.15 -11.18
CA THR A 18 3.23 1.11 -10.97
C THR A 18 3.92 2.29 -11.67
N ARG A 19 3.48 2.64 -12.89
CA ARG A 19 3.97 3.81 -13.62
C ARG A 19 3.78 5.11 -12.83
N VAL A 20 2.56 5.34 -12.32
CA VAL A 20 2.26 6.56 -11.53
C VAL A 20 3.01 6.55 -10.19
N ALA A 21 3.09 5.41 -9.51
CA ALA A 21 3.87 5.27 -8.27
C ALA A 21 5.35 5.61 -8.50
N ARG A 22 5.94 5.16 -9.62
CA ARG A 22 7.33 5.47 -9.98
C ARG A 22 7.55 6.96 -10.17
N GLN A 23 6.62 7.69 -10.79
CA GLN A 23 6.71 9.15 -10.92
C GLN A 23 6.76 9.86 -9.56
N VAL A 24 6.00 9.37 -8.58
CA VAL A 24 6.07 9.88 -7.19
C VAL A 24 7.45 9.62 -6.59
N VAL A 25 7.98 8.40 -6.73
CA VAL A 25 9.33 8.05 -6.24
C VAL A 25 10.40 8.94 -6.88
N GLU A 26 10.33 9.17 -8.18
CA GLU A 26 11.26 10.05 -8.91
C GLU A 26 11.25 11.49 -8.33
N ARG A 27 10.08 12.04 -7.99
CA ARG A 27 9.97 13.36 -7.31
C ARG A 27 10.59 13.35 -5.92
N LEU A 28 10.32 12.31 -5.14
CA LEU A 28 10.89 12.15 -3.79
C LEU A 28 12.42 12.07 -3.84
N GLN A 29 12.98 11.30 -4.77
CA GLN A 29 14.43 11.15 -4.95
C GLN A 29 15.07 12.43 -5.50
N ALA A 30 14.39 13.14 -6.40
CA ALA A 30 14.89 14.44 -6.90
C ALA A 30 14.97 15.49 -5.76
N ALA A 31 13.97 15.50 -4.86
CA ALA A 31 13.99 16.38 -3.69
C ALA A 31 14.99 15.92 -2.61
N ASN A 32 15.31 14.62 -2.56
CA ASN A 32 16.21 14.01 -1.58
C ASN A 32 17.16 13.01 -2.26
N PRO A 33 18.26 13.46 -2.85
CA PRO A 33 19.18 12.59 -3.62
C PRO A 33 19.82 11.45 -2.81
N ALA A 34 19.84 11.55 -1.49
CA ALA A 34 20.32 10.51 -0.58
C ALA A 34 19.22 9.53 -0.14
N ALA A 35 17.98 9.63 -0.69
CA ALA A 35 16.90 8.71 -0.35
C ALA A 35 17.19 7.31 -0.87
N THR A 36 16.96 6.31 -0.02
CA THR A 36 16.99 4.90 -0.41
C THR A 36 15.62 4.46 -0.93
N LEU A 37 15.59 3.51 -1.84
CA LEU A 37 14.37 2.92 -2.38
C LEU A 37 14.41 1.41 -2.18
N ASP A 38 13.41 0.88 -1.50
CA ASP A 38 13.06 -0.54 -1.48
C ASP A 38 11.75 -0.74 -2.28
N VAL A 39 11.67 -1.83 -3.06
CA VAL A 39 10.53 -2.12 -3.93
C VAL A 39 9.95 -3.47 -3.58
N LEU A 40 8.69 -3.47 -3.15
CA LEU A 40 7.91 -4.66 -2.85
C LEU A 40 6.88 -4.89 -3.97
N ASP A 41 7.07 -5.92 -4.79
CA ASP A 41 6.13 -6.31 -5.85
C ASP A 41 5.21 -7.43 -5.36
N LEU A 42 4.00 -7.05 -4.94
CA LEU A 42 2.97 -7.98 -4.47
C LEU A 42 2.34 -8.80 -5.61
N GLY A 43 2.47 -8.34 -6.85
CA GLY A 43 2.03 -9.10 -8.01
C GLY A 43 2.93 -10.29 -8.31
N ALA A 44 4.23 -10.12 -8.15
CA ALA A 44 5.25 -11.16 -8.35
C ALA A 44 5.38 -12.07 -7.11
N ASN A 45 5.33 -11.48 -5.91
CA ASN A 45 5.52 -12.19 -4.64
C ASN A 45 4.35 -11.86 -3.68
N PRO A 46 3.15 -12.42 -3.91
CA PRO A 46 1.99 -12.12 -3.08
C PRO A 46 2.17 -12.70 -1.66
N PRO A 47 1.89 -11.91 -0.61
CA PRO A 47 1.81 -12.47 0.73
C PRO A 47 0.74 -13.55 0.82
N ALA A 48 0.98 -14.56 1.64
CA ALA A 48 0.00 -15.61 1.86
C ALA A 48 -1.27 -15.05 2.51
N VAL A 49 -2.42 -15.55 2.09
CA VAL A 49 -3.73 -15.15 2.62
C VAL A 49 -3.79 -15.42 4.13
N LEU A 50 -4.46 -14.56 4.86
CA LEU A 50 -4.80 -14.78 6.28
C LEU A 50 -5.92 -15.82 6.36
N ASP A 51 -5.57 -17.03 6.75
CA ASP A 51 -6.48 -18.15 6.98
C ASP A 51 -6.46 -18.61 8.47
N GLY A 52 -7.19 -19.66 8.79
CA GLY A 52 -7.25 -20.17 10.15
C GLY A 52 -5.91 -20.69 10.67
N ALA A 53 -5.06 -21.26 9.81
CA ALA A 53 -3.71 -21.73 10.17
C ALA A 53 -2.77 -20.56 10.48
N ALA A 54 -2.80 -19.52 9.63
CA ALA A 54 -2.05 -18.28 9.84
C ALA A 54 -2.47 -17.58 11.16
N LEU A 55 -3.78 -17.47 11.38
CA LEU A 55 -4.30 -16.90 12.62
C LEU A 55 -3.86 -17.73 13.85
N GLY A 56 -3.94 -19.05 13.77
CA GLY A 56 -3.43 -19.96 14.81
C GLY A 56 -1.94 -19.76 15.09
N ALA A 57 -1.11 -19.60 14.05
CA ALA A 57 0.32 -19.32 14.21
C ALA A 57 0.60 -18.00 14.97
N LEU A 58 -0.20 -16.95 14.70
CA LEU A 58 -0.08 -15.67 15.39
C LEU A 58 -0.41 -15.74 16.89
N PHE A 59 -1.38 -16.59 17.28
CA PHE A 59 -1.77 -16.77 18.68
C PHE A 59 -0.91 -17.83 19.42
N THR A 60 -0.12 -18.63 18.71
CA THR A 60 0.78 -19.60 19.33
C THR A 60 2.03 -18.88 19.88
N PRO A 61 2.41 -19.06 21.16
CA PRO A 61 3.65 -18.53 21.72
C PRO A 61 4.86 -18.97 20.88
N GLY A 62 5.87 -18.07 20.75
CA GLY A 62 6.99 -18.26 19.84
C GLY A 62 7.78 -19.57 20.07
N ASP A 63 7.96 -19.94 21.34
CA ASP A 63 8.63 -21.17 21.79
C ASP A 63 7.82 -22.46 21.59
N GLN A 64 6.54 -22.34 21.27
CA GLN A 64 5.61 -23.46 21.02
C GLN A 64 5.22 -23.61 19.56
N ARG A 65 5.70 -22.71 18.67
CA ARG A 65 5.38 -22.78 17.25
C ARG A 65 6.04 -23.96 16.57
N SER A 66 5.28 -24.64 15.70
CA SER A 66 5.87 -25.55 14.73
C SER A 66 6.81 -24.80 13.76
N ALA A 67 7.67 -25.53 13.05
CA ALA A 67 8.54 -24.93 12.04
C ALA A 67 7.73 -24.16 10.95
N GLU A 68 6.58 -24.68 10.54
CA GLU A 68 5.67 -24.08 9.58
C GLU A 68 5.05 -22.78 10.13
N GLN A 69 4.55 -22.80 11.37
CA GLN A 69 4.03 -21.62 12.04
C GLN A 69 5.08 -20.54 12.22
N ALA A 70 6.30 -20.92 12.60
CA ALA A 70 7.41 -20.00 12.76
C ALA A 70 7.80 -19.34 11.40
N ALA A 71 7.85 -20.13 10.33
CA ALA A 71 8.13 -19.62 8.98
C ALA A 71 7.05 -18.65 8.50
N ARG A 72 5.77 -18.95 8.75
CA ARG A 72 4.66 -18.06 8.42
C ARG A 72 4.76 -16.72 9.16
N VAL A 73 4.99 -16.73 10.44
CA VAL A 73 5.12 -15.51 11.25
C VAL A 73 6.35 -14.71 10.83
N ALA A 74 7.47 -15.36 10.57
CA ALA A 74 8.69 -14.69 10.10
C ALA A 74 8.49 -13.98 8.74
N SER A 75 7.68 -14.56 7.84
CA SER A 75 7.32 -13.92 6.58
C SER A 75 6.54 -12.62 6.80
N ASP A 76 5.55 -12.61 7.67
CA ASP A 76 4.79 -11.41 8.02
C ASP A 76 5.67 -10.38 8.76
N ASP A 77 6.55 -10.81 9.66
CA ASP A 77 7.49 -9.96 10.40
C ASP A 77 8.49 -9.25 9.47
N ALA A 78 8.91 -9.90 8.38
CA ALA A 78 9.74 -9.27 7.36
C ALA A 78 9.02 -8.11 6.67
N LEU A 79 7.73 -8.28 6.31
CA LEU A 79 6.90 -7.22 5.74
C LEU A 79 6.67 -6.06 6.72
N ILE A 80 6.45 -6.36 7.99
CA ILE A 80 6.34 -5.37 9.07
C ILE A 80 7.62 -4.57 9.20
N SER A 81 8.77 -5.24 9.19
CA SER A 81 10.09 -4.60 9.31
C SER A 81 10.35 -3.61 8.17
N GLN A 82 9.97 -3.95 6.93
CA GLN A 82 10.07 -3.04 5.79
C GLN A 82 9.24 -1.77 6.00
N VAL A 83 7.99 -1.92 6.45
CA VAL A 83 7.12 -0.77 6.74
C VAL A 83 7.65 0.07 7.89
N GLN A 84 8.17 -0.57 8.94
CA GLN A 84 8.76 0.16 10.08
C GLN A 84 9.99 0.97 9.69
N ALA A 85 10.84 0.43 8.83
CA ALA A 85 12.06 1.08 8.35
C ALA A 85 11.79 2.24 7.36
N ALA A 86 10.65 2.24 6.67
CA ALA A 86 10.30 3.28 5.71
C ALA A 86 9.85 4.57 6.38
N ASP A 87 10.30 5.72 5.87
CA ASP A 87 9.76 7.03 6.21
C ASP A 87 8.55 7.37 5.33
N VAL A 88 8.59 6.92 4.07
CA VAL A 88 7.58 7.19 3.05
C VAL A 88 7.14 5.88 2.39
N LEU A 89 5.83 5.68 2.27
CA LEU A 89 5.22 4.59 1.52
C LEU A 89 4.66 5.12 0.20
N VAL A 90 4.95 4.45 -0.91
CA VAL A 90 4.38 4.76 -2.23
C VAL A 90 3.65 3.53 -2.75
N LEU A 91 2.32 3.56 -2.75
CA LEU A 91 1.48 2.42 -3.14
C LEU A 91 0.98 2.60 -4.57
N GLY A 92 1.32 1.68 -5.47
CA GLY A 92 0.72 1.57 -6.79
C GLY A 92 -0.47 0.63 -6.77
N VAL A 93 -1.70 1.17 -6.81
CA VAL A 93 -2.94 0.41 -6.56
C VAL A 93 -3.87 0.45 -7.78
N PRO A 94 -4.01 -0.63 -8.52
CA PRO A 94 -5.05 -0.73 -9.56
C PRO A 94 -6.42 -1.00 -8.92
N MET A 95 -7.49 -0.68 -9.65
CA MET A 95 -8.83 -1.13 -9.28
C MET A 95 -9.16 -2.43 -10.02
N TYR A 96 -9.46 -3.49 -9.28
CA TYR A 96 -10.00 -4.74 -9.81
C TYR A 96 -11.38 -4.99 -9.21
N ASN A 97 -12.42 -5.08 -10.09
CA ASN A 97 -13.79 -5.30 -9.66
C ASN A 97 -14.23 -4.38 -8.51
N PHE A 98 -14.00 -3.06 -8.70
CA PHE A 98 -14.36 -1.98 -7.77
C PHE A 98 -13.60 -1.95 -6.44
N THR A 99 -12.53 -2.74 -6.25
CA THR A 99 -11.79 -2.75 -5.00
C THR A 99 -10.27 -2.88 -5.22
N ILE A 100 -9.53 -2.99 -4.12
CA ILE A 100 -8.08 -3.26 -4.14
C ILE A 100 -7.81 -4.71 -4.57
N PRO A 101 -6.62 -4.99 -5.15
CA PRO A 101 -6.20 -6.36 -5.41
C PRO A 101 -6.12 -7.21 -4.14
N VAL A 102 -6.41 -8.51 -4.25
CA VAL A 102 -6.31 -9.45 -3.13
C VAL A 102 -4.90 -9.49 -2.53
N GLN A 103 -3.87 -9.31 -3.35
CA GLN A 103 -2.47 -9.24 -2.93
C GLN A 103 -2.22 -8.07 -1.96
N LEU A 104 -2.82 -6.90 -2.24
CA LEU A 104 -2.74 -5.75 -1.35
C LEU A 104 -3.53 -6.00 -0.05
N LYS A 105 -4.68 -6.64 -0.13
CA LYS A 105 -5.44 -7.02 1.07
C LYS A 105 -4.65 -8.01 1.93
N SER A 106 -4.00 -9.01 1.32
CA SER A 106 -3.15 -9.96 2.03
C SER A 106 -1.95 -9.26 2.70
N TRP A 107 -1.36 -8.26 2.03
CA TRP A 107 -0.31 -7.43 2.63
C TRP A 107 -0.83 -6.61 3.82
N PHE A 108 -2.02 -6.01 3.71
CA PHE A 108 -2.66 -5.33 4.83
C PHE A 108 -2.83 -6.26 6.04
N ASP A 109 -3.32 -7.48 5.81
CA ASP A 109 -3.52 -8.46 6.87
C ASP A 109 -2.19 -8.91 7.51
N ALA A 110 -1.13 -9.08 6.70
CA ALA A 110 0.19 -9.48 7.18
C ALA A 110 0.84 -8.42 8.08
N ILE A 111 0.66 -7.13 7.76
CA ILE A 111 1.29 -6.03 8.52
C ILE A 111 0.45 -5.55 9.72
N ALA A 112 -0.81 -5.97 9.84
CA ALA A 112 -1.67 -5.63 10.98
C ALA A 112 -1.35 -6.56 12.18
N ARG A 113 -0.41 -6.17 13.03
CA ARG A 113 0.04 -6.94 14.18
C ARG A 113 -0.20 -6.22 15.50
N ASN A 114 -1.05 -6.80 16.36
CA ASN A 114 -1.28 -6.27 17.71
C ASN A 114 0.00 -6.25 18.54
N GLY A 115 0.24 -5.15 19.22
CA GLY A 115 1.45 -4.90 20.02
C GLY A 115 2.68 -4.50 19.19
N VAL A 116 2.60 -4.49 17.85
CA VAL A 116 3.72 -4.17 16.95
C VAL A 116 3.41 -2.99 16.03
N THR A 117 2.32 -3.06 15.25
CA THR A 117 1.91 -2.00 14.31
C THR A 117 0.66 -1.25 14.77
N PHE A 118 -0.10 -1.83 15.68
CA PHE A 118 -1.19 -1.19 16.42
C PHE A 118 -1.33 -1.84 17.79
N ARG A 119 -2.09 -1.21 18.70
CA ARG A 119 -2.48 -1.79 20.00
C ARG A 119 -3.88 -1.36 20.40
N TYR A 120 -4.52 -2.15 21.23
CA TYR A 120 -5.77 -1.75 21.87
C TYR A 120 -5.50 -0.97 23.16
N THR A 121 -6.25 0.12 23.36
CA THR A 121 -6.20 0.96 24.56
C THR A 121 -7.60 1.12 25.14
N ALA A 122 -7.72 1.69 26.34
CA ALA A 122 -9.02 2.02 26.92
C ALA A 122 -9.85 2.98 26.05
N ASN A 123 -9.19 3.76 25.18
CA ASN A 123 -9.83 4.71 24.27
C ASN A 123 -10.02 4.17 22.84
N GLY A 124 -9.84 2.87 22.63
CA GLY A 124 -9.89 2.22 21.32
C GLY A 124 -8.51 1.87 20.74
N PRO A 125 -8.44 1.46 19.46
CA PRO A 125 -7.19 1.10 18.83
C PRO A 125 -6.28 2.32 18.62
N GLU A 126 -4.97 2.12 18.84
CA GLU A 126 -3.92 3.10 18.59
C GLU A 126 -2.92 2.52 17.59
N GLY A 127 -2.70 3.22 16.48
CA GLY A 127 -1.67 2.87 15.49
C GLY A 127 -0.28 3.27 15.97
N LEU A 128 0.71 2.42 15.69
CA LEU A 128 2.09 2.56 16.15
C LEU A 128 3.05 2.98 15.03
N LEU A 129 2.63 2.97 13.75
CA LEU A 129 3.42 3.40 12.59
C LEU A 129 3.28 4.91 12.36
N LYS A 130 3.70 5.71 13.35
CA LYS A 130 3.56 7.18 13.32
C LYS A 130 4.71 7.85 12.55
N GLY A 131 4.47 9.09 12.09
CA GLY A 131 5.47 9.94 11.45
C GLY A 131 5.82 9.51 10.01
N LYS A 132 4.96 8.71 9.38
CA LYS A 132 5.14 8.27 8.00
C LYS A 132 4.15 8.99 7.08
N THR A 133 4.60 9.28 5.85
CA THR A 133 3.75 9.79 4.76
C THR A 133 3.43 8.66 3.79
N ALA A 134 2.21 8.58 3.29
CA ALA A 134 1.81 7.63 2.27
C ALA A 134 1.29 8.34 1.01
N TYR A 135 1.82 7.98 -0.15
CA TYR A 135 1.31 8.36 -1.46
C TYR A 135 0.66 7.13 -2.12
N VAL A 136 -0.59 7.28 -2.53
CA VAL A 136 -1.38 6.18 -3.10
C VAL A 136 -1.75 6.51 -4.53
N ALA A 137 -1.06 5.90 -5.49
CA ALA A 137 -1.28 6.03 -6.92
C ALA A 137 -2.38 5.06 -7.38
N LEU A 138 -3.58 5.58 -7.59
CA LEU A 138 -4.76 4.82 -8.01
C LEU A 138 -4.85 4.81 -9.55
N ALA A 139 -4.89 3.60 -10.15
CA ALA A 139 -5.11 3.44 -11.59
C ALA A 139 -6.44 2.71 -11.84
N ARG A 140 -7.35 3.36 -12.58
CA ARG A 140 -8.73 2.91 -12.75
C ARG A 140 -9.18 2.99 -14.21
N GLY A 141 -9.88 1.96 -14.67
CA GLY A 141 -10.40 1.92 -16.04
C GLY A 141 -11.52 2.93 -16.30
N GLY A 142 -12.40 3.15 -15.32
CA GLY A 142 -13.45 4.18 -15.35
C GLY A 142 -13.07 5.39 -14.49
N ARG A 143 -14.03 6.30 -14.26
CA ARG A 143 -13.92 7.48 -13.39
C ARG A 143 -14.81 7.26 -12.17
N TYR A 144 -14.20 7.10 -11.01
CA TYR A 144 -14.89 6.74 -9.75
C TYR A 144 -14.61 7.69 -8.59
N ARG A 145 -13.67 8.63 -8.76
CA ARG A 145 -13.32 9.62 -7.73
C ARG A 145 -14.57 10.37 -7.26
N ASP A 146 -14.72 10.48 -5.95
CA ASP A 146 -15.82 11.18 -5.29
C ASP A 146 -17.23 10.61 -5.61
N THR A 147 -17.32 9.36 -6.06
CA THR A 147 -18.58 8.64 -6.27
C THR A 147 -18.79 7.54 -5.24
N ALA A 148 -20.02 7.03 -5.11
CA ALA A 148 -20.34 5.89 -4.26
C ALA A 148 -19.65 4.58 -4.69
N LEU A 149 -19.08 4.52 -5.90
CA LEU A 149 -18.34 3.37 -6.41
C LEU A 149 -16.85 3.40 -6.02
N ASP A 150 -16.36 4.48 -5.38
CA ASP A 150 -14.99 4.53 -4.86
C ASP A 150 -14.89 3.81 -3.51
N SER A 151 -14.75 2.51 -3.54
CA SER A 151 -14.50 1.71 -2.34
C SER A 151 -13.04 1.72 -1.88
N GLN A 152 -12.09 2.10 -2.75
CA GLN A 152 -10.66 2.00 -2.46
C GLN A 152 -10.18 3.06 -1.48
N VAL A 153 -10.55 4.33 -1.71
CA VAL A 153 -10.09 5.44 -0.87
C VAL A 153 -10.54 5.29 0.59
N PRO A 154 -11.82 5.04 0.89
CA PRO A 154 -12.26 4.80 2.27
C PRO A 154 -11.53 3.62 2.94
N LEU A 155 -11.38 2.50 2.22
CA LEU A 155 -10.71 1.31 2.74
C LEU A 155 -9.23 1.59 3.09
N ILE A 156 -8.48 2.16 2.13
CA ILE A 156 -7.03 2.41 2.30
C ILE A 156 -6.82 3.44 3.41
N ARG A 157 -7.59 4.53 3.42
CA ARG A 157 -7.50 5.58 4.45
C ARG A 157 -7.79 5.03 5.84
N THR A 158 -8.84 4.22 5.98
CA THR A 158 -9.21 3.59 7.24
C THR A 158 -8.11 2.65 7.72
N PHE A 159 -7.58 1.82 6.83
CA PHE A 159 -6.55 0.85 7.19
C PHE A 159 -5.22 1.53 7.59
N LEU A 160 -4.73 2.46 6.78
CA LEU A 160 -3.49 3.19 7.09
C LEU A 160 -3.64 4.01 8.38
N GLY A 161 -4.79 4.68 8.56
CA GLY A 161 -5.11 5.42 9.79
C GLY A 161 -5.15 4.51 11.03
N PHE A 162 -5.71 3.30 10.90
CA PHE A 162 -5.70 2.29 11.96
C PHE A 162 -4.28 1.91 12.40
N LEU A 163 -3.33 1.87 11.46
CA LEU A 163 -1.91 1.63 11.78
C LEU A 163 -1.16 2.88 12.25
N GLY A 164 -1.78 4.08 12.21
CA GLY A 164 -1.18 5.35 12.65
C GLY A 164 -0.58 6.20 11.53
N ILE A 165 -0.75 5.79 10.26
CA ILE A 165 -0.32 6.55 9.09
C ILE A 165 -1.48 7.43 8.65
N THR A 166 -1.47 8.69 9.06
CA THR A 166 -2.58 9.65 8.84
C THR A 166 -2.30 10.67 7.73
N ASP A 167 -1.03 10.89 7.40
CA ASP A 167 -0.61 11.73 6.27
C ASP A 167 -0.66 10.91 4.99
N VAL A 168 -1.82 10.94 4.30
CA VAL A 168 -2.11 10.10 3.14
C VAL A 168 -2.61 10.93 1.96
N HIS A 169 -1.85 10.90 0.87
CA HIS A 169 -2.11 11.60 -0.39
C HIS A 169 -2.54 10.61 -1.47
N PHE A 170 -3.67 10.89 -2.13
CA PHE A 170 -4.17 10.07 -3.22
C PHE A 170 -3.92 10.76 -4.56
N ILE A 171 -3.39 10.02 -5.52
CA ILE A 171 -3.13 10.44 -6.90
C ILE A 171 -3.99 9.56 -7.82
N TYR A 172 -4.72 10.17 -8.74
CA TYR A 172 -5.71 9.47 -9.55
C TYR A 172 -5.33 9.47 -11.03
N ALA A 173 -5.16 8.28 -11.61
CA ALA A 173 -5.14 8.06 -13.05
C ALA A 173 -6.41 7.28 -13.41
N GLU A 174 -7.44 7.98 -13.88
CA GLU A 174 -8.77 7.44 -14.14
C GLU A 174 -9.13 7.49 -15.63
N GLY A 175 -10.17 6.74 -16.03
CA GLY A 175 -10.62 6.68 -17.41
C GLY A 175 -9.69 5.89 -18.34
N LEU A 176 -8.81 5.04 -17.80
CA LEU A 176 -7.75 4.37 -18.55
C LEU A 176 -8.26 3.28 -19.53
N ASN A 177 -9.54 2.93 -19.45
CA ASN A 177 -10.19 2.02 -20.40
C ASN A 177 -11.30 2.71 -21.20
N MET A 178 -11.36 4.06 -21.21
CA MET A 178 -12.41 4.84 -21.87
C MET A 178 -11.97 5.44 -23.23
N GLY A 179 -10.91 4.89 -23.81
CA GLY A 179 -10.34 5.32 -25.09
C GLY A 179 -9.04 6.14 -24.94
N PRO A 180 -8.33 6.39 -26.05
CA PRO A 180 -6.99 7.00 -26.01
C PRO A 180 -6.97 8.41 -25.40
N GLU A 181 -7.94 9.24 -25.72
CA GLU A 181 -8.03 10.62 -25.20
C GLU A 181 -8.27 10.63 -23.68
N ALA A 182 -9.21 9.80 -23.19
CA ALA A 182 -9.48 9.68 -21.77
C ALA A 182 -8.27 9.12 -21.02
N THR A 183 -7.56 8.17 -21.61
CA THR A 183 -6.31 7.61 -21.05
C THR A 183 -5.23 8.69 -20.93
N ALA A 184 -5.01 9.46 -21.99
CA ALA A 184 -4.04 10.56 -22.00
C ALA A 184 -4.40 11.62 -20.93
N GLN A 185 -5.66 12.00 -20.85
CA GLN A 185 -6.18 12.93 -19.85
C GLN A 185 -5.98 12.38 -18.42
N GLY A 186 -6.31 11.11 -18.15
CA GLY A 186 -6.15 10.51 -16.83
C GLY A 186 -4.70 10.51 -16.35
N PHE A 187 -3.73 10.27 -17.22
CA PHE A 187 -2.32 10.40 -16.87
C PHE A 187 -1.88 11.86 -16.67
N ALA A 188 -2.36 12.79 -17.50
CA ALA A 188 -2.06 14.21 -17.33
C ALA A 188 -2.62 14.77 -16.01
N GLU A 189 -3.82 14.36 -15.62
CA GLU A 189 -4.43 14.70 -14.32
C GLU A 189 -3.57 14.18 -13.15
N ALA A 190 -3.10 12.92 -13.22
CA ALA A 190 -2.21 12.33 -12.22
C ALA A 190 -0.87 13.07 -12.13
N GLU A 191 -0.26 13.42 -13.27
CA GLU A 191 0.99 14.16 -13.31
C GLU A 191 0.85 15.57 -12.71
N ALA A 192 -0.24 16.27 -13.01
CA ALA A 192 -0.55 17.59 -12.44
C ALA A 192 -0.75 17.50 -10.92
N GLU A 193 -1.40 16.42 -10.41
CA GLU A 193 -1.57 16.22 -8.99
C GLU A 193 -0.22 15.94 -8.29
N ILE A 194 0.64 15.12 -8.90
CA ILE A 194 2.01 14.92 -8.43
C ILE A 194 2.78 16.25 -8.40
N ALA A 195 2.74 17.04 -9.48
CA ALA A 195 3.44 18.33 -9.52
C ALA A 195 3.00 19.25 -8.38
N ARG A 196 1.70 19.30 -8.09
CA ARG A 196 1.13 20.11 -6.99
C ARG A 196 1.57 19.62 -5.60
N LEU A 197 1.76 18.32 -5.41
CA LEU A 197 2.18 17.77 -4.11
C LEU A 197 3.66 18.04 -3.81
N PHE A 198 4.47 18.30 -4.86
CA PHE A 198 5.91 18.53 -4.75
C PHE A 198 6.33 19.96 -5.18
N SER A 199 5.38 20.91 -5.23
CA SER A 199 5.63 22.33 -5.51
C SER A 199 6.08 23.13 -4.29
#